data_500faebcfc78214ce64e4ee23f473607
#
_entry.id   500faebcfc78214ce64e4ee23f473607
#
_cell.length_a   1.000
_cell.length_b   1.000
_cell.length_c   1.000
_cell.angle_alpha   90.00
_cell.angle_beta   90.00
_cell.angle_gamma   90.00
#
_symmetry.space_group_name_H-M   'P 1'
#
loop_
_entity.id
_entity.type
_entity.pdbx_description
1 polymer ?
#
loop_
_entity_poly.entity_id
_entity_poly.type
_entity_poly.pdbx_seq_one_letter_code
_entity_poly.pdbx_strand_id
1 'polypeptide(L)'
;MKLTIDDVRSRFIEHFDGSTGSVYASPGRINLIGEHTDYNNGFVFPGAVEQDMIAEIKPNGTRNVRAYSIDLKDYVEFNLDDEAGPKATWARYIFGVCREMMALGVPVEGFNTAFAGDVPLGAGMSSSAALESTYAFALNDLWGENKIEKMELARVGQRTEHKYVGCNCGIMDQFASVFGRKGSLMRLDCRSGEYQYFPWNPKGYQLILVNSCVKHELAGSPYNERRLQCEHVAEVIKQSHPEVESLRDATMEMLDEVQGQITGDEYKRARYVIGEVERVLAVCDALEHDDYEMVGKMMYETHYGLSKEYEVSCEELDFLNDVAKEVGVTGSRIMGGGFGGCTINLVADELADNFKKTVVEKFAEKYGKKPIVIDVVIGDGSRKLC
;
A
#
# COMPACT_ATOMS: atom_id res chain seq x y z
N MET A 1 17.73 0.97 12.12
CA MET A 1 18.28 2.36 12.24
C MET A 1 17.45 3.17 11.27
N LYS A 2 16.94 4.34 11.66
CA LYS A 2 16.10 5.17 10.77
C LYS A 2 16.99 5.71 9.64
N LEU A 3 16.53 5.59 8.40
CA LEU A 3 17.22 6.12 7.23
C LEU A 3 17.32 7.64 7.32
N THR A 4 18.46 8.21 6.99
CA THR A 4 18.72 9.65 7.01
C THR A 4 19.05 10.20 5.62
N ILE A 5 18.91 11.52 5.47
CA ILE A 5 19.35 12.23 4.24
C ILE A 5 20.83 11.99 3.98
N ASP A 6 21.66 12.01 5.03
CA ASP A 6 23.12 11.86 4.91
C ASP A 6 23.52 10.46 4.42
N ASP A 7 22.75 9.42 4.76
CA ASP A 7 22.96 8.06 4.25
C ASP A 7 22.80 8.01 2.73
N VAL A 8 21.73 8.63 2.20
CA VAL A 8 21.44 8.67 0.76
C VAL A 8 22.42 9.59 0.04
N ARG A 9 22.66 10.79 0.59
CA ARG A 9 23.57 11.80 0.02
C ARG A 9 24.99 11.30 -0.10
N SER A 10 25.51 10.60 0.91
CA SER A 10 26.87 10.05 0.86
C SER A 10 27.02 9.08 -0.32
N ARG A 11 26.03 8.22 -0.57
CA ARG A 11 26.04 7.28 -1.69
C ARG A 11 25.83 7.97 -3.03
N PHE A 12 24.97 9.01 -3.07
CA PHE A 12 24.82 9.82 -4.27
C PHE A 12 26.14 10.48 -4.70
N ILE A 13 26.86 11.12 -3.77
CA ILE A 13 28.16 11.74 -4.02
C ILE A 13 29.20 10.69 -4.47
N GLU A 14 29.20 9.50 -3.88
CA GLU A 14 30.11 8.42 -4.23
C GLU A 14 29.94 7.93 -5.67
N HIS A 15 28.68 7.91 -6.18
CA HIS A 15 28.35 7.37 -7.50
C HIS A 15 28.27 8.42 -8.60
N PHE A 16 28.04 9.70 -8.24
CA PHE A 16 27.77 10.77 -9.20
C PHE A 16 28.57 12.04 -8.89
N ASP A 17 29.68 12.27 -9.57
CA ASP A 17 30.52 13.46 -9.72
C ASP A 17 30.76 14.41 -8.51
N GLY A 18 30.46 13.96 -7.30
CA GLY A 18 30.75 14.69 -6.06
C GLY A 18 29.84 15.88 -5.74
N SER A 19 28.81 16.16 -6.54
CA SER A 19 27.89 17.27 -6.30
C SER A 19 26.52 16.75 -5.80
N THR A 20 25.78 17.59 -5.08
CA THR A 20 24.48 17.25 -4.49
C THR A 20 23.29 17.64 -5.37
N GLY A 21 22.16 16.98 -5.16
CA GLY A 21 20.85 17.26 -5.75
C GLY A 21 19.81 17.70 -4.72
N SER A 22 18.56 17.73 -5.13
CA SER A 22 17.41 17.88 -4.22
C SER A 22 16.99 16.53 -3.65
N VAL A 23 16.55 16.53 -2.39
CA VAL A 23 16.16 15.30 -1.68
C VAL A 23 14.65 15.29 -1.44
N TYR A 24 14.03 14.16 -1.78
CA TYR A 24 12.60 13.92 -1.64
C TYR A 24 12.34 12.66 -0.85
N ALA A 25 11.20 12.61 -0.19
CA ALA A 25 10.76 11.43 0.54
C ALA A 25 9.27 11.17 0.34
N SER A 26 8.92 9.90 0.31
CA SER A 26 7.54 9.44 0.38
C SER A 26 7.42 8.22 1.27
N PRO A 27 6.40 8.16 2.12
CA PRO A 27 6.24 7.09 3.09
C PRO A 27 5.66 5.82 2.47
N GLY A 28 5.92 4.69 3.14
CA GLY A 28 5.04 3.54 3.08
C GLY A 28 3.70 3.82 3.75
N ARG A 29 2.81 2.81 3.77
CA ARG A 29 1.48 2.94 4.38
C ARG A 29 1.10 1.72 5.20
N ILE A 30 0.23 1.96 6.16
CA ILE A 30 -0.69 0.94 6.68
C ILE A 30 -2.06 1.12 6.03
N ASN A 31 -2.91 0.11 6.14
CA ASN A 31 -4.35 0.26 5.92
C ASN A 31 -5.06 -0.34 7.14
N LEU A 32 -5.91 0.41 7.82
CA LEU A 32 -6.59 -0.08 9.03
C LEU A 32 -7.69 -1.07 8.67
N ILE A 33 -8.42 -0.82 7.58
CA ILE A 33 -9.51 -1.65 7.07
C ILE A 33 -9.83 -1.27 5.61
N GLY A 34 -10.52 -2.15 4.84
CA GLY A 34 -10.86 -1.89 3.44
C GLY A 34 -9.86 -2.50 2.47
N GLU A 35 -9.44 -3.75 2.70
CA GLU A 35 -8.59 -4.46 1.74
C GLU A 35 -9.37 -4.97 0.54
N HIS A 36 -8.79 -4.84 -0.67
CA HIS A 36 -9.39 -5.26 -1.94
C HIS A 36 -10.69 -4.54 -2.34
N THR A 37 -10.99 -3.40 -1.71
CA THR A 37 -12.16 -2.60 -2.03
C THR A 37 -11.86 -1.48 -3.02
N ASP A 38 -10.62 -1.03 -3.14
CA ASP A 38 -10.21 0.13 -3.94
C ASP A 38 -10.46 -0.07 -5.45
N TYR A 39 -10.10 -1.20 -6.02
CA TYR A 39 -10.39 -1.52 -7.42
C TYR A 39 -11.86 -1.97 -7.65
N ASN A 40 -12.66 -2.06 -6.58
CA ASN A 40 -14.12 -2.23 -6.62
C ASN A 40 -14.86 -0.91 -6.37
N ASN A 41 -14.20 0.25 -6.55
CA ASN A 41 -14.74 1.58 -6.27
C ASN A 41 -15.24 1.79 -4.83
N GLY A 42 -14.78 0.96 -3.88
CA GLY A 42 -15.16 0.99 -2.48
C GLY A 42 -14.44 2.06 -1.67
N PHE A 43 -14.46 1.89 -0.36
CA PHE A 43 -13.73 2.74 0.58
C PHE A 43 -12.50 2.02 1.09
N VAL A 44 -11.43 2.79 1.36
CA VAL A 44 -10.24 2.33 2.06
C VAL A 44 -9.92 3.27 3.22
N PHE A 45 -9.15 2.78 4.19
CA PHE A 45 -8.85 3.56 5.40
C PHE A 45 -7.36 3.52 5.76
N PRO A 46 -6.48 4.01 4.86
CA PRO A 46 -5.04 3.98 5.06
C PRO A 46 -4.52 5.11 5.95
N GLY A 47 -3.25 4.96 6.36
CA GLY A 47 -2.43 6.01 6.94
C GLY A 47 -0.98 5.87 6.48
N ALA A 48 -0.32 7.00 6.20
CA ALA A 48 1.10 7.03 5.94
C ALA A 48 1.88 6.68 7.21
N VAL A 49 3.01 5.99 7.07
CA VAL A 49 3.88 5.66 8.21
C VAL A 49 5.13 6.54 8.21
N GLU A 50 5.93 6.49 9.30
CA GLU A 50 7.20 7.23 9.37
C GLU A 50 8.35 6.60 8.57
N GLN A 51 8.17 5.36 8.09
CA GLN A 51 9.14 4.72 7.22
C GLN A 51 9.02 5.29 5.82
N ASP A 52 10.12 5.79 5.29
CA ASP A 52 10.19 6.50 4.02
C ASP A 52 11.01 5.75 2.95
N MET A 53 10.71 6.04 1.70
CA MET A 53 11.64 5.97 0.58
C MET A 53 12.24 7.35 0.39
N ILE A 54 13.56 7.47 0.47
CA ILE A 54 14.29 8.74 0.29
C ILE A 54 15.12 8.66 -0.99
N ALA A 55 15.02 9.69 -1.84
CA ALA A 55 15.82 9.80 -3.06
C ALA A 55 16.49 11.17 -3.16
N GLU A 56 17.76 11.20 -3.52
CA GLU A 56 18.44 12.39 -3.99
C GLU A 56 18.45 12.40 -5.52
N ILE A 57 18.03 13.49 -6.13
CA ILE A 57 17.82 13.62 -7.58
C ILE A 57 18.48 14.90 -8.07
N LYS A 58 19.28 14.78 -9.16
CA LYS A 58 19.95 15.89 -9.79
C LYS A 58 19.83 15.82 -11.30
N PRO A 59 19.27 16.86 -11.98
CA PRO A 59 19.32 16.95 -13.44
C PRO A 59 20.74 16.82 -13.99
N ASN A 60 20.93 16.08 -15.09
CA ASN A 60 22.25 15.82 -15.67
C ASN A 60 22.42 16.38 -17.10
N GLY A 61 21.43 17.11 -17.60
CA GLY A 61 21.46 17.75 -18.92
C GLY A 61 21.42 16.79 -20.11
N THR A 62 21.02 15.55 -19.91
CA THR A 62 20.90 14.53 -20.95
C THR A 62 19.47 13.98 -21.04
N ARG A 63 19.27 12.90 -21.84
CA ARG A 63 18.02 12.12 -21.82
C ARG A 63 18.15 10.82 -21.02
N ASN A 64 19.32 10.56 -20.43
CA ASN A 64 19.58 9.34 -19.67
C ASN A 64 19.28 9.55 -18.19
N VAL A 65 18.60 8.58 -17.60
CA VAL A 65 18.45 8.43 -16.14
C VAL A 65 19.47 7.43 -15.66
N ARG A 66 20.28 7.83 -14.68
CA ARG A 66 21.27 7.00 -14.00
C ARG A 66 20.83 6.82 -12.55
N ALA A 67 20.43 5.63 -12.21
CA ALA A 67 19.83 5.31 -10.91
C ALA A 67 20.64 4.27 -10.14
N TYR A 68 20.89 4.53 -8.87
CA TYR A 68 21.52 3.61 -7.95
C TYR A 68 20.59 3.28 -6.77
N SER A 69 20.23 2.01 -6.66
CA SER A 69 19.52 1.48 -5.49
C SER A 69 20.53 1.10 -4.41
N ILE A 70 20.55 1.84 -3.30
CA ILE A 70 21.47 1.62 -2.18
C ILE A 70 21.20 0.27 -1.51
N ASP A 71 19.93 -0.06 -1.28
CA ASP A 71 19.52 -1.29 -0.58
C ASP A 71 19.86 -2.55 -1.38
N LEU A 72 19.68 -2.50 -2.71
CA LEU A 72 19.97 -3.61 -3.61
C LEU A 72 21.42 -3.61 -4.09
N LYS A 73 22.17 -2.52 -3.87
CA LYS A 73 23.54 -2.29 -4.39
C LYS A 73 23.58 -2.49 -5.90
N ASP A 74 22.57 -1.97 -6.59
CA ASP A 74 22.34 -2.17 -8.02
C ASP A 74 22.25 -0.84 -8.75
N TYR A 75 22.89 -0.77 -9.93
CA TYR A 75 22.95 0.42 -10.78
C TYR A 75 22.30 0.12 -12.12
N VAL A 76 21.43 1.02 -12.55
CA VAL A 76 20.75 0.95 -13.84
C VAL A 76 20.82 2.28 -14.56
N GLU A 77 21.09 2.25 -15.85
CA GLU A 77 20.96 3.40 -16.77
C GLU A 77 19.92 3.06 -17.85
N PHE A 78 19.03 4.03 -18.14
CA PHE A 78 18.06 3.91 -19.22
C PHE A 78 17.83 5.29 -19.86
N ASN A 79 17.39 5.29 -21.12
CA ASN A 79 17.03 6.52 -21.82
C ASN A 79 15.52 6.78 -21.70
N LEU A 80 15.14 8.05 -21.47
CA LEU A 80 13.73 8.46 -21.35
C LEU A 80 12.92 8.21 -22.64
N ASP A 81 13.58 8.12 -23.78
CA ASP A 81 12.96 7.93 -25.10
C ASP A 81 12.90 6.44 -25.53
N ASP A 82 13.44 5.52 -24.69
CA ASP A 82 13.38 4.08 -24.96
C ASP A 82 11.91 3.61 -25.01
N GLU A 83 11.59 2.73 -25.98
CA GLU A 83 10.27 2.12 -26.07
C GLU A 83 10.04 1.07 -24.97
N ALA A 84 11.08 0.30 -24.66
CA ALA A 84 11.05 -0.72 -23.62
C ALA A 84 11.74 -0.21 -22.36
N GLY A 85 11.08 -0.43 -21.21
CA GLY A 85 11.65 -0.10 -19.91
C GLY A 85 12.85 -1.00 -19.54
N PRO A 86 13.60 -0.62 -18.50
CA PRO A 86 14.73 -1.40 -17.99
C PRO A 86 14.29 -2.79 -17.51
N LYS A 87 15.25 -3.75 -17.51
CA LYS A 87 14.98 -5.14 -17.10
C LYS A 87 14.75 -5.27 -15.59
N ALA A 88 15.48 -4.49 -14.78
CA ALA A 88 15.36 -4.50 -13.34
C ALA A 88 13.99 -3.95 -12.90
N THR A 89 13.23 -4.74 -12.15
CA THR A 89 11.86 -4.38 -11.74
C THR A 89 11.80 -3.05 -11.00
N TRP A 90 12.72 -2.81 -10.05
CA TRP A 90 12.75 -1.56 -9.31
C TRP A 90 12.96 -0.33 -10.21
N ALA A 91 13.73 -0.46 -11.29
CA ALA A 91 13.98 0.64 -12.23
C ALA A 91 12.78 0.88 -13.17
N ARG A 92 11.89 -0.13 -13.36
CA ARG A 92 10.64 0.04 -14.13
C ARG A 92 9.67 1.01 -13.45
N TYR A 93 9.67 1.07 -12.12
CA TYR A 93 8.88 2.05 -11.37
C TYR A 93 9.33 3.46 -11.70
N ILE A 94 10.63 3.74 -11.68
CA ILE A 94 11.20 5.06 -12.00
C ILE A 94 10.93 5.40 -13.47
N PHE A 95 11.19 4.46 -14.38
CA PHE A 95 10.94 4.63 -15.81
C PHE A 95 9.46 4.93 -16.09
N GLY A 96 8.54 4.16 -15.51
CA GLY A 96 7.11 4.33 -15.69
C GLY A 96 6.63 5.70 -15.20
N VAL A 97 7.08 6.13 -14.01
CA VAL A 97 6.77 7.47 -13.49
C VAL A 97 7.26 8.57 -14.44
N CYS A 98 8.49 8.47 -14.97
CA CYS A 98 9.00 9.41 -15.96
C CYS A 98 8.10 9.47 -17.20
N ARG A 99 7.72 8.30 -17.75
CA ARG A 99 6.86 8.20 -18.94
C ARG A 99 5.46 8.76 -18.71
N GLU A 100 4.84 8.47 -17.56
CA GLU A 100 3.52 8.99 -17.21
C GLU A 100 3.55 10.50 -16.95
N MET A 101 4.59 11.04 -16.31
CA MET A 101 4.77 12.48 -16.14
C MET A 101 4.97 13.20 -17.49
N MET A 102 5.77 12.62 -18.39
CA MET A 102 5.95 13.15 -19.77
C MET A 102 4.62 13.12 -20.54
N ALA A 103 3.79 12.09 -20.37
CA ALA A 103 2.46 12.00 -20.98
C ALA A 103 1.50 13.10 -20.48
N LEU A 104 1.71 13.62 -19.28
CA LEU A 104 1.01 14.80 -18.73
C LEU A 104 1.59 16.14 -19.21
N GLY A 105 2.61 16.11 -20.08
CA GLY A 105 3.24 17.33 -20.63
C GLY A 105 4.36 17.90 -19.76
N VAL A 106 4.82 17.20 -18.71
CA VAL A 106 5.97 17.61 -17.92
C VAL A 106 7.25 17.39 -18.75
N PRO A 107 8.10 18.42 -18.97
CA PRO A 107 9.30 18.29 -19.81
C PRO A 107 10.45 17.62 -19.03
N VAL A 108 10.26 16.35 -18.62
CA VAL A 108 11.24 15.59 -17.86
C VAL A 108 12.54 15.44 -18.65
N GLU A 109 13.66 15.81 -18.04
CA GLU A 109 15.00 15.59 -18.54
C GLU A 109 15.68 14.44 -17.82
N GLY A 110 16.84 13.99 -18.33
CA GLY A 110 17.67 13.00 -17.68
C GLY A 110 18.22 13.48 -16.34
N PHE A 111 18.41 12.55 -15.41
CA PHE A 111 18.90 12.86 -14.07
C PHE A 111 19.74 11.72 -13.51
N ASN A 112 20.56 12.08 -12.52
CA ASN A 112 21.23 11.12 -11.66
C ASN A 112 20.43 10.98 -10.36
N THR A 113 20.31 9.78 -9.83
CA THR A 113 19.59 9.53 -8.58
C THR A 113 20.18 8.37 -7.79
N ALA A 114 20.23 8.53 -6.46
CA ALA A 114 20.44 7.44 -5.52
C ALA A 114 19.27 7.41 -4.53
N PHE A 115 18.80 6.23 -4.16
CA PHE A 115 17.68 6.08 -3.24
C PHE A 115 17.85 4.89 -2.31
N ALA A 116 17.23 4.98 -1.16
CA ALA A 116 17.08 3.90 -0.18
C ALA A 116 15.73 4.01 0.53
N GLY A 117 15.29 2.92 1.15
CA GLY A 117 14.07 2.90 1.93
C GLY A 117 14.23 2.16 3.26
N ASP A 118 13.62 2.68 4.32
CA ASP A 118 13.39 1.92 5.55
C ASP A 118 11.98 1.32 5.62
N VAL A 119 11.22 1.42 4.52
CA VAL A 119 9.99 0.66 4.30
C VAL A 119 10.36 -0.82 4.06
N PRO A 120 10.03 -1.75 4.97
CA PRO A 120 10.46 -3.13 4.83
C PRO A 120 9.93 -3.78 3.54
N LEU A 121 10.83 -4.31 2.72
CA LEU A 121 10.47 -4.99 1.48
C LEU A 121 9.63 -6.25 1.75
N GLY A 122 8.54 -6.41 1.02
CA GLY A 122 7.65 -7.57 1.16
C GLY A 122 6.84 -7.61 2.46
N ALA A 123 6.81 -6.52 3.22
CA ALA A 123 6.02 -6.39 4.45
C ALA A 123 4.56 -5.97 4.21
N GLY A 124 4.13 -5.82 2.96
CA GLY A 124 2.80 -5.28 2.66
C GLY A 124 2.64 -3.78 2.98
N MET A 125 3.74 -3.05 3.19
CA MET A 125 3.74 -1.61 3.49
C MET A 125 3.93 -0.72 2.25
N SER A 126 3.85 -1.27 1.05
CA SER A 126 3.87 -0.59 -0.25
C SER A 126 5.11 0.25 -0.53
N SER A 127 6.29 -0.39 -0.46
CA SER A 127 7.54 0.24 -0.87
C SER A 127 7.56 0.66 -2.35
N SER A 128 6.82 -0.01 -3.24
CA SER A 128 6.64 0.38 -4.64
C SER A 128 5.95 1.73 -4.75
N ALA A 129 4.79 1.89 -4.10
CA ALA A 129 4.06 3.16 -4.11
C ALA A 129 4.86 4.31 -3.47
N ALA A 130 5.64 4.02 -2.42
CA ALA A 130 6.56 4.99 -1.84
C ALA A 130 7.63 5.44 -2.85
N LEU A 131 8.22 4.50 -3.61
CA LEU A 131 9.20 4.80 -4.66
C LEU A 131 8.57 5.65 -5.77
N GLU A 132 7.43 5.20 -6.31
CA GLU A 132 6.69 5.90 -7.37
C GLU A 132 6.32 7.33 -6.95
N SER A 133 5.75 7.48 -5.75
CA SER A 133 5.33 8.78 -5.22
C SER A 133 6.52 9.71 -5.00
N THR A 134 7.69 9.19 -4.56
CA THR A 134 8.91 9.98 -4.40
C THR A 134 9.34 10.59 -5.73
N TYR A 135 9.36 9.78 -6.81
CA TYR A 135 9.74 10.29 -8.13
C TYR A 135 8.65 11.15 -8.76
N ALA A 136 7.37 10.81 -8.64
CA ALA A 136 6.29 11.64 -9.17
C ALA A 136 6.30 13.04 -8.53
N PHE A 137 6.48 13.11 -7.21
CA PHE A 137 6.58 14.37 -6.49
C PHE A 137 7.83 15.18 -6.90
N ALA A 138 8.99 14.51 -6.99
CA ALA A 138 10.24 15.13 -7.40
C ALA A 138 10.20 15.69 -8.82
N LEU A 139 9.67 14.92 -9.78
CA LEU A 139 9.57 15.36 -11.17
C LEU A 139 8.60 16.52 -11.34
N ASN A 140 7.52 16.56 -10.54
CA ASN A 140 6.60 17.69 -10.50
C ASN A 140 7.28 18.97 -9.97
N ASP A 141 8.11 18.83 -8.92
CA ASP A 141 8.88 19.97 -8.38
C ASP A 141 9.99 20.45 -9.35
N LEU A 142 10.75 19.53 -9.94
CA LEU A 142 11.91 19.85 -10.78
C LEU A 142 11.54 20.38 -12.17
N TRP A 143 10.49 19.85 -12.78
CA TRP A 143 10.12 20.17 -14.17
C TRP A 143 8.63 20.49 -14.38
N GLY A 144 7.76 20.14 -13.44
CA GLY A 144 6.32 20.38 -13.51
C GLY A 144 5.87 21.69 -12.87
N GLU A 145 6.79 22.51 -12.33
CA GLU A 145 6.46 23.76 -11.61
C GLU A 145 5.41 23.55 -10.50
N ASN A 146 5.34 22.35 -9.94
CA ASN A 146 4.34 21.93 -8.96
C ASN A 146 2.88 22.09 -9.42
N LYS A 147 2.62 22.02 -10.73
CA LYS A 147 1.29 22.23 -11.32
C LYS A 147 0.43 20.97 -11.37
N ILE A 148 1.03 19.79 -11.24
CA ILE A 148 0.28 18.53 -11.22
C ILE A 148 -0.35 18.35 -9.84
N GLU A 149 -1.65 18.18 -9.82
CA GLU A 149 -2.42 17.98 -8.58
C GLU A 149 -2.06 16.66 -7.89
N LYS A 150 -2.11 16.64 -6.55
CA LYS A 150 -1.73 15.48 -5.75
C LYS A 150 -2.43 14.18 -6.16
N MET A 151 -3.74 14.23 -6.47
CA MET A 151 -4.48 13.05 -6.90
C MET A 151 -3.95 12.51 -8.24
N GLU A 152 -3.54 13.40 -9.14
CA GLU A 152 -2.95 13.00 -10.41
C GLU A 152 -1.55 12.40 -10.22
N LEU A 153 -0.75 12.90 -9.26
CA LEU A 153 0.52 12.26 -8.88
C LEU A 153 0.31 10.84 -8.36
N ALA A 154 -0.72 10.61 -7.54
CA ALA A 154 -1.08 9.26 -7.10
C ALA A 154 -1.49 8.37 -8.29
N ARG A 155 -2.27 8.90 -9.25
CA ARG A 155 -2.64 8.18 -10.48
C ARG A 155 -1.46 7.88 -11.40
N VAL A 156 -0.42 8.72 -11.41
CA VAL A 156 0.84 8.44 -12.12
C VAL A 156 1.46 7.14 -11.60
N GLY A 157 1.57 6.97 -10.28
CA GLY A 157 2.06 5.74 -9.68
C GLY A 157 1.18 4.53 -10.03
N GLN A 158 -0.14 4.65 -9.88
CA GLN A 158 -1.06 3.56 -10.25
C GLN A 158 -0.93 3.14 -11.73
N ARG A 159 -0.86 4.11 -12.66
CA ARG A 159 -0.65 3.79 -14.08
C ARG A 159 0.71 3.17 -14.35
N THR A 160 1.72 3.53 -13.55
CA THR A 160 3.05 2.90 -13.61
C THR A 160 2.97 1.42 -13.25
N GLU A 161 2.29 1.07 -12.15
CA GLU A 161 2.04 -0.34 -11.77
C GLU A 161 1.34 -1.11 -12.89
N HIS A 162 0.28 -0.54 -13.47
CA HIS A 162 -0.51 -1.18 -14.52
C HIS A 162 0.27 -1.41 -15.80
N LYS A 163 0.95 -0.37 -16.33
CA LYS A 163 1.53 -0.39 -17.68
C LYS A 163 2.95 -0.95 -17.72
N TYR A 164 3.75 -0.73 -16.68
CA TYR A 164 5.18 -1.03 -16.71
C TYR A 164 5.59 -2.17 -15.79
N VAL A 165 4.76 -2.50 -14.82
CA VAL A 165 5.02 -3.58 -13.84
C VAL A 165 4.08 -4.77 -14.03
N GLY A 166 2.82 -4.52 -14.46
CA GLY A 166 1.82 -5.56 -14.71
C GLY A 166 1.01 -5.94 -13.45
N CYS A 167 0.95 -5.06 -12.46
CA CYS A 167 0.10 -5.21 -11.28
C CYS A 167 -1.13 -4.31 -11.43
N ASN A 168 -2.34 -4.88 -11.53
CA ASN A 168 -3.59 -4.13 -11.66
C ASN A 168 -4.13 -3.70 -10.29
N CYS A 169 -3.32 -2.98 -9.52
CA CYS A 169 -3.68 -2.49 -8.20
C CYS A 169 -4.76 -1.39 -8.25
N GLY A 170 -5.42 -1.13 -7.10
CA GLY A 170 -6.23 0.06 -6.89
C GLY A 170 -5.35 1.29 -6.64
N ILE A 171 -5.97 2.38 -6.13
CA ILE A 171 -5.29 3.68 -5.92
C ILE A 171 -4.78 3.86 -4.49
N MET A 172 -5.18 3.01 -3.55
CA MET A 172 -5.00 3.18 -2.11
C MET A 172 -3.55 3.50 -1.71
N ASP A 173 -2.60 2.75 -2.24
CA ASP A 173 -1.21 2.77 -1.81
C ASP A 173 -0.53 4.10 -2.19
N GLN A 174 -0.69 4.51 -3.44
CA GLN A 174 -0.17 5.78 -3.95
C GLN A 174 -0.89 6.97 -3.30
N PHE A 175 -2.22 6.85 -3.11
CA PHE A 175 -2.98 7.88 -2.40
C PHE A 175 -2.44 8.09 -0.98
N ALA A 176 -2.26 7.01 -0.21
CA ALA A 176 -1.76 7.10 1.15
C ALA A 176 -0.35 7.71 1.22
N SER A 177 0.53 7.32 0.30
CA SER A 177 1.89 7.84 0.20
C SER A 177 1.92 9.35 -0.13
N VAL A 178 1.03 9.81 -1.03
CA VAL A 178 1.00 11.23 -1.46
C VAL A 178 0.28 12.12 -0.45
N PHE A 179 -0.87 11.67 0.10
CA PHE A 179 -1.77 12.47 0.94
C PHE A 179 -1.54 12.31 2.43
N GLY A 180 -0.65 11.42 2.86
CA GLY A 180 -0.36 11.18 4.26
C GLY A 180 -0.27 12.44 5.09
N ARG A 181 -0.80 12.39 6.32
CA ARG A 181 -0.77 13.48 7.28
C ARG A 181 -0.47 12.91 8.65
N LYS A 182 0.58 13.43 9.27
CA LYS A 182 1.01 13.01 10.60
C LYS A 182 -0.16 13.01 11.59
N GLY A 183 -0.29 11.90 12.30
CA GLY A 183 -1.34 11.70 13.31
C GLY A 183 -2.76 11.62 12.75
N SER A 184 -2.92 11.26 11.46
CA SER A 184 -4.25 11.09 10.85
C SER A 184 -4.28 9.87 9.94
N LEU A 185 -5.34 9.08 10.04
CA LEU A 185 -5.75 8.13 9.02
C LEU A 185 -6.67 8.83 8.02
N MET A 186 -6.95 8.19 6.90
CA MET A 186 -7.73 8.77 5.81
C MET A 186 -8.77 7.77 5.30
N ARG A 187 -10.03 8.18 5.25
CA ARG A 187 -11.01 7.47 4.44
C ARG A 187 -10.98 8.03 3.03
N LEU A 188 -10.69 7.21 2.05
CA LEU A 188 -10.80 7.54 0.63
C LEU A 188 -12.03 6.83 0.05
N ASP A 189 -12.85 7.58 -0.65
CA ASP A 189 -13.83 7.05 -1.60
C ASP A 189 -13.11 6.83 -2.95
N CYS A 190 -12.86 5.56 -3.31
CA CYS A 190 -12.09 5.24 -4.51
C CYS A 190 -12.85 5.53 -5.82
N ARG A 191 -14.17 5.76 -5.77
CA ARG A 191 -15.00 6.15 -6.92
C ARG A 191 -14.86 7.64 -7.21
N SER A 192 -15.16 8.47 -6.23
CA SER A 192 -15.18 9.93 -6.40
C SER A 192 -13.80 10.57 -6.26
N GLY A 193 -12.90 9.93 -5.55
CA GLY A 193 -11.62 10.51 -5.13
C GLY A 193 -11.75 11.45 -3.93
N GLU A 194 -12.94 11.58 -3.35
CA GLU A 194 -13.16 12.36 -2.13
C GLU A 194 -12.54 11.64 -0.92
N TYR A 195 -11.97 12.41 -0.02
CA TYR A 195 -11.33 11.86 1.17
C TYR A 195 -11.57 12.69 2.40
N GLN A 196 -11.47 12.04 3.57
CA GLN A 196 -11.60 12.67 4.89
C GLN A 196 -10.48 12.20 5.80
N TYR A 197 -9.88 13.13 6.55
CA TYR A 197 -8.92 12.82 7.60
C TYR A 197 -9.63 12.49 8.91
N PHE A 198 -9.19 11.42 9.54
CA PHE A 198 -9.58 11.01 10.88
C PHE A 198 -8.38 11.14 11.80
N PRO A 199 -8.42 11.97 12.85
CA PRO A 199 -7.34 12.04 13.83
C PRO A 199 -7.08 10.66 14.42
N TRP A 200 -5.80 10.25 14.39
CA TRP A 200 -5.36 9.01 15.03
C TRP A 200 -4.58 9.34 16.30
N ASN A 201 -5.28 9.31 17.42
CA ASN A 201 -4.72 9.50 18.75
C ASN A 201 -5.42 8.56 19.72
N PRO A 202 -5.31 7.23 19.53
CA PRO A 202 -6.01 6.26 20.35
C PRO A 202 -5.47 6.28 21.78
N LYS A 203 -6.35 6.56 22.74
CA LYS A 203 -6.00 6.52 24.15
C LYS A 203 -6.02 5.08 24.64
N GLY A 204 -4.86 4.57 25.07
CA GLY A 204 -4.74 3.21 25.61
C GLY A 204 -4.58 2.12 24.54
N TYR A 205 -4.37 2.48 23.27
CA TYR A 205 -4.15 1.53 22.18
C TYR A 205 -3.01 1.96 21.27
N GLN A 206 -2.36 0.99 20.64
CA GLN A 206 -1.34 1.21 19.63
C GLN A 206 -1.53 0.24 18.46
N LEU A 207 -1.02 0.61 17.28
CA LEU A 207 -0.94 -0.28 16.13
C LEU A 207 0.43 -0.95 16.08
N ILE A 208 0.42 -2.27 15.95
CA ILE A 208 1.62 -3.08 15.82
C ILE A 208 1.51 -3.95 14.57
N LEU A 209 2.52 -3.87 13.69
CA LEU A 209 2.64 -4.80 12.58
C LEU A 209 3.49 -6.00 13.00
N VAL A 210 3.09 -7.17 12.54
CA VAL A 210 3.91 -8.39 12.66
C VAL A 210 4.15 -8.95 11.27
N ASN A 211 5.38 -8.79 10.76
CA ASN A 211 5.78 -9.29 9.45
C ASN A 211 6.18 -10.77 9.57
N SER A 212 5.45 -11.62 8.87
CA SER A 212 5.71 -13.07 8.79
C SER A 212 7.02 -13.42 8.08
N CYS A 213 7.62 -12.46 7.38
CA CYS A 213 8.77 -12.67 6.49
C CYS A 213 8.50 -13.75 5.40
N VAL A 214 7.24 -13.98 5.06
CA VAL A 214 6.84 -14.70 3.85
C VAL A 214 6.85 -13.70 2.71
N LYS A 215 7.79 -13.89 1.79
CA LYS A 215 7.92 -13.03 0.61
C LYS A 215 6.84 -13.39 -0.39
N HIS A 216 6.21 -12.37 -0.93
CA HIS A 216 5.24 -12.52 -2.01
C HIS A 216 5.37 -11.35 -3.00
N GLU A 217 5.30 -11.66 -4.28
CA GLU A 217 5.23 -10.66 -5.35
C GLU A 217 3.79 -10.65 -5.87
N LEU A 218 3.11 -9.50 -5.82
CA LEU A 218 1.72 -9.38 -6.30
C LEU A 218 1.65 -9.51 -7.82
N ALA A 219 2.65 -8.99 -8.53
CA ALA A 219 2.77 -9.16 -9.97
C ALA A 219 2.96 -10.66 -10.31
N GLY A 220 2.04 -11.21 -11.14
CA GLY A 220 2.05 -12.62 -11.49
C GLY A 220 1.40 -13.57 -10.46
N SER A 221 0.87 -13.05 -9.37
CA SER A 221 0.12 -13.79 -8.36
C SER A 221 -1.38 -13.90 -8.71
N PRO A 222 -2.16 -14.66 -7.92
CA PRO A 222 -3.62 -14.66 -8.01
C PRO A 222 -4.30 -13.31 -7.72
N TYR A 223 -3.56 -12.25 -7.37
CA TYR A 223 -4.09 -10.92 -7.12
C TYR A 223 -4.93 -10.37 -8.29
N ASN A 224 -4.36 -10.41 -9.51
CA ASN A 224 -5.08 -9.94 -10.70
C ASN A 224 -6.32 -10.81 -10.99
N GLU A 225 -6.27 -12.11 -10.68
CA GLU A 225 -7.41 -13.00 -10.80
C GLU A 225 -8.56 -12.61 -9.87
N ARG A 226 -8.25 -12.22 -8.62
CA ARG A 226 -9.27 -11.73 -7.66
C ARG A 226 -10.03 -10.53 -8.19
N ARG A 227 -9.32 -9.59 -8.80
CA ARG A 227 -9.91 -8.42 -9.43
C ARG A 227 -10.86 -8.81 -10.58
N LEU A 228 -10.40 -9.66 -11.50
CA LEU A 228 -11.22 -10.11 -12.63
C LEU A 228 -12.49 -10.82 -12.19
N GLN A 229 -12.43 -11.61 -11.12
CA GLN A 229 -13.60 -12.30 -10.57
C GLN A 229 -14.61 -11.31 -9.97
N CYS A 230 -14.17 -10.27 -9.28
CA CYS A 230 -15.05 -9.21 -8.79
C CYS A 230 -15.71 -8.44 -9.96
N GLU A 231 -14.91 -8.08 -10.97
CA GLU A 231 -15.42 -7.42 -12.18
C GLU A 231 -16.48 -8.27 -12.89
N HIS A 232 -16.23 -9.57 -13.05
CA HIS A 232 -17.20 -10.50 -13.65
C HIS A 232 -18.51 -10.58 -12.86
N VAL A 233 -18.45 -10.71 -11.52
CA VAL A 233 -19.67 -10.73 -10.69
C VAL A 233 -20.47 -9.43 -10.83
N ALA A 234 -19.80 -8.29 -10.80
CA ALA A 234 -20.47 -6.99 -11.00
C ALA A 234 -21.16 -6.91 -12.37
N GLU A 235 -20.54 -7.39 -13.45
CA GLU A 235 -21.15 -7.45 -14.78
C GLU A 235 -22.35 -8.40 -14.85
N VAL A 236 -22.33 -9.53 -14.13
CA VAL A 236 -23.46 -10.45 -14.07
C VAL A 236 -24.65 -9.80 -13.30
N ILE A 237 -24.37 -9.16 -12.16
CA ILE A 237 -25.41 -8.44 -11.37
C ILE A 237 -26.02 -7.30 -12.23
N LYS A 238 -25.19 -6.58 -12.97
CA LYS A 238 -25.62 -5.46 -13.82
C LYS A 238 -26.66 -5.83 -14.87
N GLN A 239 -26.73 -7.10 -15.28
CA GLN A 239 -27.74 -7.56 -16.26
C GLN A 239 -29.18 -7.41 -15.74
N SER A 240 -29.39 -7.56 -14.41
CA SER A 240 -30.70 -7.39 -13.75
C SER A 240 -30.78 -6.08 -12.96
N HIS A 241 -29.66 -5.50 -12.59
CA HIS A 241 -29.51 -4.26 -11.80
C HIS A 241 -28.62 -3.26 -12.52
N PRO A 242 -29.12 -2.53 -13.57
CA PRO A 242 -28.30 -1.65 -14.43
C PRO A 242 -27.58 -0.52 -13.69
N GLU A 243 -28.00 -0.17 -12.48
CA GLU A 243 -27.38 0.82 -11.61
C GLU A 243 -26.06 0.34 -11.00
N VAL A 244 -25.77 -0.96 -10.99
CA VAL A 244 -24.55 -1.54 -10.42
C VAL A 244 -23.39 -1.35 -11.39
N GLU A 245 -22.41 -0.54 -11.00
CA GLU A 245 -21.18 -0.32 -11.77
C GLU A 245 -19.99 -1.16 -11.24
N SER A 246 -20.05 -1.50 -9.96
CA SER A 246 -19.02 -2.30 -9.27
C SER A 246 -19.63 -2.98 -8.03
N LEU A 247 -18.88 -3.86 -7.36
CA LEU A 247 -19.38 -4.53 -6.15
C LEU A 247 -19.71 -3.57 -5.00
N ARG A 248 -19.22 -2.33 -5.03
CA ARG A 248 -19.64 -1.28 -4.09
C ARG A 248 -21.16 -1.02 -4.14
N ASP A 249 -21.78 -1.16 -5.31
CA ASP A 249 -23.20 -0.87 -5.52
C ASP A 249 -24.09 -2.08 -5.26
N ALA A 250 -23.46 -3.26 -5.18
CA ALA A 250 -24.16 -4.52 -4.99
C ALA A 250 -24.57 -4.70 -3.52
N THR A 251 -25.74 -5.30 -3.33
CA THR A 251 -26.19 -5.80 -2.02
C THR A 251 -26.07 -7.32 -1.94
N MET A 252 -26.21 -7.87 -0.74
CA MET A 252 -26.21 -9.33 -0.56
C MET A 252 -27.39 -9.97 -1.30
N GLU A 253 -28.56 -9.33 -1.34
CA GLU A 253 -29.74 -9.81 -2.04
C GLU A 253 -29.48 -9.90 -3.55
N MET A 254 -28.86 -8.87 -4.16
CA MET A 254 -28.48 -8.88 -5.58
C MET A 254 -27.47 -9.98 -5.90
N LEU A 255 -26.53 -10.24 -4.99
CA LEU A 255 -25.56 -11.32 -5.14
C LEU A 255 -26.23 -12.70 -5.07
N ASP A 256 -27.17 -12.89 -4.16
CA ASP A 256 -27.94 -14.13 -4.01
C ASP A 256 -28.80 -14.44 -5.24
N GLU A 257 -29.37 -13.42 -5.88
CA GLU A 257 -30.15 -13.57 -7.13
C GLU A 257 -29.33 -14.16 -8.29
N VAL A 258 -28.03 -13.86 -8.33
CA VAL A 258 -27.14 -14.34 -9.40
C VAL A 258 -26.28 -15.54 -9.03
N GLN A 259 -26.47 -16.13 -7.84
CA GLN A 259 -25.65 -17.25 -7.34
C GLN A 259 -25.55 -18.43 -8.34
N GLY A 260 -26.61 -18.72 -9.07
CA GLY A 260 -26.64 -19.79 -10.08
C GLY A 260 -25.92 -19.47 -11.39
N GLN A 261 -25.43 -18.23 -11.58
CA GLN A 261 -24.81 -17.73 -12.81
C GLN A 261 -23.30 -17.51 -12.64
N ILE A 262 -22.78 -17.60 -11.42
CA ILE A 262 -21.38 -17.40 -11.06
C ILE A 262 -20.82 -18.64 -10.34
N THR A 263 -19.51 -18.74 -10.25
CA THR A 263 -18.86 -19.84 -9.50
C THR A 263 -19.00 -19.62 -7.99
N GLY A 264 -18.87 -20.72 -7.22
CA GLY A 264 -18.89 -20.64 -5.76
C GLY A 264 -17.78 -19.76 -5.18
N ASP A 265 -16.62 -19.73 -5.85
CA ASP A 265 -15.50 -18.87 -5.45
C ASP A 265 -15.77 -17.40 -5.74
N GLU A 266 -16.31 -17.08 -6.90
CA GLU A 266 -16.74 -15.72 -7.24
C GLU A 266 -17.80 -15.20 -6.25
N TYR A 267 -18.77 -16.05 -5.86
CA TYR A 267 -19.77 -15.69 -4.86
C TYR A 267 -19.13 -15.32 -3.52
N LYS A 268 -18.20 -16.17 -3.00
CA LYS A 268 -17.50 -15.91 -1.73
C LYS A 268 -16.71 -14.59 -1.78
N ARG A 269 -15.99 -14.34 -2.90
CA ARG A 269 -15.17 -13.15 -3.09
C ARG A 269 -16.02 -11.89 -3.17
N ALA A 270 -17.11 -11.92 -3.93
CA ALA A 270 -18.05 -10.80 -3.99
C ALA A 270 -18.67 -10.52 -2.63
N ARG A 271 -19.08 -11.55 -1.90
CA ARG A 271 -19.63 -11.43 -0.54
C ARG A 271 -18.65 -10.74 0.41
N TYR A 272 -17.37 -11.13 0.35
CA TYR A 272 -16.34 -10.46 1.14
C TYR A 272 -16.27 -8.97 0.83
N VAL A 273 -16.19 -8.60 -0.46
CA VAL A 273 -16.05 -7.20 -0.88
C VAL A 273 -17.24 -6.36 -0.47
N ILE A 274 -18.47 -6.85 -0.70
CA ILE A 274 -19.71 -6.16 -0.31
C ILE A 274 -19.69 -5.90 1.20
N GLY A 275 -19.40 -6.90 2.01
CA GLY A 275 -19.31 -6.75 3.47
C GLY A 275 -18.14 -5.87 3.92
N GLU A 276 -17.01 -5.87 3.21
CA GLU A 276 -15.85 -5.04 3.57
C GLU A 276 -16.12 -3.55 3.35
N VAL A 277 -16.87 -3.18 2.29
CA VAL A 277 -17.30 -1.80 2.08
C VAL A 277 -18.11 -1.27 3.28
N GLU A 278 -19.00 -2.10 3.82
CA GLU A 278 -19.81 -1.75 5.00
C GLU A 278 -18.95 -1.67 6.26
N ARG A 279 -17.98 -2.59 6.44
CA ARG A 279 -17.06 -2.60 7.59
C ARG A 279 -16.20 -1.35 7.66
N VAL A 280 -15.74 -0.81 6.51
CA VAL A 280 -14.99 0.46 6.50
C VAL A 280 -15.83 1.60 7.08
N LEU A 281 -17.09 1.71 6.68
CA LEU A 281 -17.99 2.76 7.18
C LEU A 281 -18.29 2.57 8.68
N ALA A 282 -18.50 1.34 9.13
CA ALA A 282 -18.71 1.03 10.53
C ALA A 282 -17.47 1.37 11.40
N VAL A 283 -16.24 1.15 10.90
CA VAL A 283 -15.01 1.55 11.57
C VAL A 283 -14.87 3.07 11.63
N CYS A 284 -15.26 3.79 10.57
CA CYS A 284 -15.24 5.26 10.61
C CYS A 284 -16.17 5.80 11.71
N ASP A 285 -17.41 5.27 11.81
CA ASP A 285 -18.36 5.64 12.85
C ASP A 285 -17.83 5.27 14.24
N ALA A 286 -17.28 4.07 14.42
CA ALA A 286 -16.69 3.63 15.69
C ALA A 286 -15.55 4.54 16.16
N LEU A 287 -14.67 4.99 15.24
CA LEU A 287 -13.58 5.89 15.57
C LEU A 287 -14.05 7.31 15.98
N GLU A 288 -15.15 7.80 15.41
CA GLU A 288 -15.76 9.07 15.82
C GLU A 288 -16.32 9.03 17.25
N HIS A 289 -16.57 7.80 17.76
CA HIS A 289 -17.09 7.55 19.11
C HIS A 289 -16.04 6.93 20.08
N ASP A 290 -14.77 6.86 19.69
CA ASP A 290 -13.70 6.19 20.44
C ASP A 290 -14.00 4.70 20.77
N ASP A 291 -14.80 4.02 19.96
CA ASP A 291 -15.17 2.60 20.14
C ASP A 291 -14.13 1.67 19.48
N TYR A 292 -12.99 1.52 20.13
CA TYR A 292 -11.90 0.66 19.64
C TYR A 292 -12.21 -0.83 19.71
N GLU A 293 -13.17 -1.25 20.54
CA GLU A 293 -13.63 -2.65 20.57
C GLU A 293 -14.40 -3.00 19.29
N MET A 294 -15.25 -2.08 18.80
CA MET A 294 -15.92 -2.26 17.51
C MET A 294 -14.91 -2.26 16.36
N VAL A 295 -13.92 -1.37 16.37
CA VAL A 295 -12.82 -1.38 15.38
C VAL A 295 -12.14 -2.75 15.35
N GLY A 296 -11.75 -3.27 16.52
CA GLY A 296 -11.10 -4.57 16.63
C GLY A 296 -11.95 -5.72 16.14
N LYS A 297 -13.24 -5.71 16.48
CA LYS A 297 -14.21 -6.70 15.96
C LYS A 297 -14.26 -6.70 14.44
N MET A 298 -14.38 -5.53 13.81
CA MET A 298 -14.39 -5.41 12.34
C MET A 298 -13.07 -5.90 11.73
N MET A 299 -11.92 -5.63 12.36
CA MET A 299 -10.63 -6.16 11.91
C MET A 299 -10.61 -7.69 11.90
N TYR A 300 -11.13 -8.36 12.92
CA TYR A 300 -11.21 -9.82 12.94
C TYR A 300 -12.18 -10.39 11.89
N GLU A 301 -13.31 -9.74 11.66
CA GLU A 301 -14.25 -10.11 10.60
C GLU A 301 -13.62 -9.96 9.22
N THR A 302 -12.87 -8.88 8.98
CA THR A 302 -12.08 -8.68 7.76
C THR A 302 -11.04 -9.79 7.58
N HIS A 303 -10.31 -10.16 8.66
CA HIS A 303 -9.34 -11.27 8.57
C HIS A 303 -10.00 -12.58 8.17
N TYR A 304 -11.13 -12.90 8.79
CA TYR A 304 -11.89 -14.11 8.43
C TYR A 304 -12.29 -14.09 6.95
N GLY A 305 -12.82 -12.97 6.47
CA GLY A 305 -13.20 -12.82 5.07
C GLY A 305 -12.00 -12.94 4.11
N LEU A 306 -10.86 -12.30 4.41
CA LEU A 306 -9.63 -12.40 3.63
C LEU A 306 -9.07 -13.83 3.60
N SER A 307 -9.14 -14.56 4.73
CA SER A 307 -8.61 -15.92 4.84
C SER A 307 -9.53 -16.96 4.21
N LYS A 308 -10.86 -16.90 4.46
CA LYS A 308 -11.80 -17.99 4.15
C LYS A 308 -12.67 -17.73 2.91
N GLU A 309 -12.90 -16.47 2.55
CA GLU A 309 -13.77 -16.10 1.44
C GLU A 309 -12.97 -15.57 0.25
N TYR A 310 -12.07 -14.63 0.50
CA TYR A 310 -11.22 -14.04 -0.53
C TYR A 310 -9.98 -14.88 -0.84
N GLU A 311 -9.57 -15.72 0.10
CA GLU A 311 -8.47 -16.69 -0.02
C GLU A 311 -7.13 -16.04 -0.41
N VAL A 312 -6.77 -14.98 0.33
CA VAL A 312 -5.49 -14.28 0.18
C VAL A 312 -4.60 -14.40 1.42
N SER A 313 -4.95 -15.28 2.35
CA SER A 313 -4.10 -15.60 3.51
C SER A 313 -3.04 -16.65 3.18
N CYS A 314 -2.14 -16.86 4.11
CA CYS A 314 -1.27 -18.02 4.20
C CYS A 314 -1.25 -18.54 5.65
N GLU A 315 -0.70 -19.76 5.85
CA GLU A 315 -0.68 -20.41 7.16
C GLU A 315 -0.02 -19.53 8.23
N GLU A 316 1.07 -18.85 7.88
CA GLU A 316 1.79 -17.96 8.80
C GLU A 316 0.96 -16.76 9.23
N LEU A 317 0.18 -16.14 8.32
CA LEU A 317 -0.67 -15.00 8.65
C LEU A 317 -1.88 -15.41 9.50
N ASP A 318 -2.51 -16.55 9.19
CA ASP A 318 -3.58 -17.11 10.02
C ASP A 318 -3.07 -17.44 11.42
N PHE A 319 -1.87 -18.03 11.53
CA PHE A 319 -1.24 -18.32 12.81
C PHE A 319 -0.95 -17.05 13.63
N LEU A 320 -0.45 -15.97 13.01
CA LEU A 320 -0.23 -14.69 13.69
C LEU A 320 -1.53 -14.11 14.23
N ASN A 321 -2.63 -14.22 13.47
CA ASN A 321 -3.96 -13.80 13.91
C ASN A 321 -4.48 -14.65 15.07
N ASP A 322 -4.26 -15.97 15.04
CA ASP A 322 -4.66 -16.88 16.13
C ASP A 322 -3.88 -16.56 17.42
N VAL A 323 -2.58 -16.27 17.34
CA VAL A 323 -1.77 -15.82 18.49
C VAL A 323 -2.29 -14.50 19.05
N ALA A 324 -2.67 -13.55 18.18
CA ALA A 324 -3.25 -12.28 18.60
C ALA A 324 -4.55 -12.49 19.40
N LYS A 325 -5.45 -13.37 18.91
CA LYS A 325 -6.68 -13.75 19.64
C LYS A 325 -6.39 -14.40 21.00
N GLU A 326 -5.42 -15.31 21.04
CA GLU A 326 -5.04 -16.02 22.28
C GLU A 326 -4.50 -15.06 23.35
N VAL A 327 -3.74 -14.04 22.95
CA VAL A 327 -3.23 -13.01 23.86
C VAL A 327 -4.32 -12.03 24.29
N GLY A 328 -5.45 -11.97 23.59
CA GLY A 328 -6.53 -11.02 23.84
C GLY A 328 -6.31 -9.65 23.16
N VAL A 329 -5.61 -9.62 22.03
CA VAL A 329 -5.45 -8.41 21.22
C VAL A 329 -6.81 -7.96 20.70
N THR A 330 -7.09 -6.67 20.79
CA THR A 330 -8.41 -6.10 20.49
C THR A 330 -8.82 -6.31 19.03
N GLY A 331 -7.89 -6.21 18.07
CA GLY A 331 -8.15 -6.47 16.65
C GLY A 331 -6.89 -6.91 15.92
N SER A 332 -7.02 -7.85 14.99
CA SER A 332 -5.92 -8.34 14.16
C SER A 332 -6.40 -8.77 12.80
N ARG A 333 -5.65 -8.45 11.73
CA ARG A 333 -5.94 -8.88 10.38
C ARG A 333 -4.72 -8.82 9.46
N ILE A 334 -4.81 -9.50 8.32
CA ILE A 334 -3.86 -9.37 7.21
C ILE A 334 -3.90 -7.93 6.69
N MET A 335 -2.76 -7.37 6.35
CA MET A 335 -2.62 -6.03 5.77
C MET A 335 -2.05 -6.09 4.35
N GLY A 336 -2.65 -5.33 3.44
CA GLY A 336 -2.26 -5.28 2.02
C GLY A 336 -2.85 -6.40 1.18
N GLY A 337 -2.24 -6.69 0.04
CA GLY A 337 -2.76 -7.67 -0.93
C GLY A 337 -2.78 -9.13 -0.48
N GLY A 338 -2.22 -9.44 0.67
CA GLY A 338 -2.18 -10.79 1.22
C GLY A 338 -1.07 -11.68 0.64
N PHE A 339 -1.26 -12.99 0.72
CA PHE A 339 -0.34 -14.06 0.32
C PHE A 339 1.00 -14.07 1.06
N GLY A 340 1.18 -13.25 2.07
CA GLY A 340 2.37 -13.00 2.87
C GLY A 340 2.35 -11.60 3.46
N GLY A 341 3.50 -11.10 3.91
CA GLY A 341 3.63 -9.77 4.51
C GLY A 341 3.23 -9.75 5.99
N CYS A 342 2.46 -8.73 6.39
CA CYS A 342 2.14 -8.45 7.79
C CYS A 342 0.70 -8.74 8.19
N THR A 343 0.52 -8.99 9.50
CA THR A 343 -0.72 -8.64 10.18
C THR A 343 -0.61 -7.23 10.77
N ILE A 344 -1.72 -6.48 10.77
CA ILE A 344 -1.90 -5.25 11.53
C ILE A 344 -2.75 -5.56 12.76
N ASN A 345 -2.30 -5.09 13.93
CA ASN A 345 -2.88 -5.43 15.20
C ASN A 345 -3.19 -4.15 15.99
N LEU A 346 -4.43 -4.01 16.45
CA LEU A 346 -4.87 -2.97 17.38
C LEU A 346 -4.74 -3.54 18.79
N VAL A 347 -3.76 -3.07 19.52
CA VAL A 347 -3.32 -3.68 20.79
C VAL A 347 -3.50 -2.67 21.92
N ALA A 348 -4.18 -3.09 23.00
CA ALA A 348 -4.24 -2.29 24.23
C ALA A 348 -2.82 -2.13 24.82
N ASP A 349 -2.50 -0.93 25.32
CA ASP A 349 -1.15 -0.58 25.78
C ASP A 349 -0.62 -1.56 26.84
N GLU A 350 -1.49 -2.02 27.76
CA GLU A 350 -1.12 -2.98 28.80
C GLU A 350 -0.77 -4.38 28.25
N LEU A 351 -1.24 -4.74 27.05
CA LEU A 351 -0.95 -6.02 26.41
C LEU A 351 0.23 -5.97 25.44
N ALA A 352 0.69 -4.78 25.06
CA ALA A 352 1.64 -4.60 23.96
C ALA A 352 2.94 -5.38 24.14
N ASP A 353 3.59 -5.28 25.30
CA ASP A 353 4.86 -5.98 25.56
C ASP A 353 4.66 -7.50 25.60
N ASN A 354 3.57 -7.97 26.22
CA ASN A 354 3.23 -9.38 26.25
C ASN A 354 2.94 -9.93 24.84
N PHE A 355 2.19 -9.19 24.03
CA PHE A 355 1.90 -9.56 22.65
C PHE A 355 3.17 -9.66 21.81
N LYS A 356 4.03 -8.60 21.82
CA LYS A 356 5.29 -8.58 21.08
C LYS A 356 6.18 -9.77 21.42
N LYS A 357 6.31 -10.09 22.71
CA LYS A 357 7.10 -11.24 23.18
C LYS A 357 6.48 -12.56 22.72
N THR A 358 5.20 -12.77 23.02
CA THR A 358 4.51 -14.04 22.77
C THR A 358 4.47 -14.38 21.28
N VAL A 359 4.18 -13.39 20.40
CA VAL A 359 4.10 -13.62 18.97
C VAL A 359 5.45 -14.04 18.39
N VAL A 360 6.57 -13.44 18.85
CA VAL A 360 7.92 -13.79 18.42
C VAL A 360 8.30 -15.19 18.88
N GLU A 361 8.03 -15.53 20.14
CA GLU A 361 8.35 -16.84 20.70
C GLU A 361 7.57 -17.97 20.00
N LYS A 362 6.24 -17.84 19.91
CA LYS A 362 5.37 -18.88 19.29
C LYS A 362 5.63 -19.03 17.79
N PHE A 363 5.84 -17.94 17.08
CA PHE A 363 6.15 -18.00 15.66
C PHE A 363 7.50 -18.67 15.41
N ALA A 364 8.53 -18.33 16.22
CA ALA A 364 9.84 -18.96 16.13
C ALA A 364 9.81 -20.44 16.46
N GLU A 365 9.02 -20.85 17.46
CA GLU A 365 8.81 -22.25 17.82
C GLU A 365 8.19 -23.03 16.66
N LYS A 366 7.14 -22.48 16.02
CA LYS A 366 6.42 -23.18 14.94
C LYS A 366 7.18 -23.21 13.62
N TYR A 367 7.81 -22.10 13.23
CA TYR A 367 8.38 -21.93 11.88
C TYR A 367 9.91 -21.89 11.83
N GLY A 368 10.60 -21.97 12.97
CA GLY A 368 12.09 -21.93 13.03
C GLY A 368 12.69 -20.59 12.62
N LYS A 369 11.88 -19.55 12.43
CA LYS A 369 12.31 -18.18 12.09
C LYS A 369 11.55 -17.15 12.92
N LYS A 370 12.17 -16.00 13.21
CA LYS A 370 11.47 -14.93 13.95
C LYS A 370 10.71 -14.01 12.99
N PRO A 371 9.49 -13.58 13.34
CA PRO A 371 8.81 -12.51 12.64
C PRO A 371 9.47 -11.18 12.99
N ILE A 372 9.20 -10.13 12.21
CA ILE A 372 9.64 -8.77 12.52
C ILE A 372 8.44 -8.01 13.09
N VAL A 373 8.61 -7.46 14.29
CA VAL A 373 7.59 -6.63 14.95
C VAL A 373 7.93 -5.17 14.73
N ILE A 374 6.94 -4.37 14.30
CA ILE A 374 7.10 -2.97 13.96
C ILE A 374 6.02 -2.16 14.67
N ASP A 375 6.43 -1.20 15.49
CA ASP A 375 5.52 -0.21 16.06
C ASP A 375 5.15 0.80 14.97
N VAL A 376 3.84 1.04 14.79
CA VAL A 376 3.35 1.95 13.75
C VAL A 376 3.31 3.37 14.29
N VAL A 377 3.96 4.27 13.58
CA VAL A 377 3.82 5.71 13.80
C VAL A 377 3.28 6.35 12.53
N ILE A 378 2.17 7.08 12.65
CA ILE A 378 1.53 7.75 11.51
C ILE A 378 2.32 9.00 11.15
N GLY A 379 2.86 9.02 9.93
CA GLY A 379 3.75 10.02 9.37
C GLY A 379 3.10 10.97 8.37
N ASP A 380 3.92 11.83 7.77
CA ASP A 380 3.51 12.75 6.69
C ASP A 380 3.68 12.08 5.31
N GLY A 381 2.94 12.57 4.33
CA GLY A 381 3.00 12.13 2.94
C GLY A 381 4.25 12.61 2.19
N SER A 382 4.19 12.52 0.85
CA SER A 382 5.27 12.90 -0.06
C SER A 382 5.70 14.35 0.16
N ARG A 383 7.02 14.59 0.22
CA ARG A 383 7.59 15.88 0.56
C ARG A 383 9.02 16.07 0.04
N LYS A 384 9.40 17.33 -0.16
CA LYS A 384 10.79 17.73 -0.36
C LYS A 384 11.45 17.87 1.02
N LEU A 385 12.65 17.32 1.16
CA LEU A 385 13.43 17.41 2.40
C LEU A 385 14.47 18.51 2.36
N CYS A 386 15.14 18.72 1.21
CA CYS A 386 16.06 19.84 0.96
C CYS A 386 16.36 20.02 -0.54
#